data_546a08b79df8412f53b73c5ba853823c
#
_entry.id   546a08b79df8412f53b73c5ba853823c
#
_cell.length_a   1.000
_cell.length_b   1.000
_cell.length_c   1.000
_cell.angle_alpha   90.00
_cell.angle_beta   90.00
_cell.angle_gamma   90.00
#
_symmetry.space_group_name_H-M   'P 1'
#
loop_
_entity.id
_entity.type
_entity.pdbx_description
1 polymer ?
#
loop_
_entity_poly.entity_id
_entity_poly.type
_entity_poly.pdbx_seq_one_letter_code
_entity_poly.pdbx_strand_id
1 'polypeptide(L)'
;MKKIILLMMIFLAGCQNIDNEIDNELKVLDNSDSEELTFILELNTKNNSPEDVEEFTKYLSDFIVQREPSSVYGYYISEDGNKVTLIERYNNSQDGIQHGIDFINGPNFDKFFEIFEIEKFIILGYATDEFKQFTKENGFEIEYRESIGGYVRR
;
A
#
# COMPACT_ATOMS: atom_id res chain seq x y z
N MET A 1 -11.72 -65.95 53.00
CA MET A 1 -12.48 -65.04 52.12
C MET A 1 -11.67 -63.79 51.96
N LYS A 2 -10.93 -63.65 50.81
CA LYS A 2 -10.08 -62.49 50.51
C LYS A 2 -10.88 -61.49 49.63
N LYS A 3 -11.14 -60.31 50.17
CA LYS A 3 -11.75 -59.21 49.39
C LYS A 3 -10.68 -58.58 48.54
N ILE A 4 -10.82 -58.62 47.19
CA ILE A 4 -10.02 -57.93 46.22
C ILE A 4 -10.66 -56.55 46.04
N ILE A 5 -9.94 -55.53 46.46
CA ILE A 5 -10.30 -54.09 46.19
C ILE A 5 -9.70 -53.74 44.83
N LEU A 6 -10.57 -53.55 43.82
CA LEU A 6 -10.20 -53.07 42.50
C LEU A 6 -10.09 -51.54 42.52
N LEU A 7 -8.85 -51.04 42.46
CA LEU A 7 -8.57 -49.63 42.43
C LEU A 7 -8.70 -49.15 40.98
N MET A 8 -9.78 -48.43 40.69
CA MET A 8 -10.07 -47.84 39.38
C MET A 8 -9.32 -46.52 39.27
N MET A 9 -8.16 -46.50 38.56
CA MET A 9 -7.47 -45.26 38.18
C MET A 9 -8.24 -44.56 37.05
N ILE A 10 -8.86 -43.46 37.38
CA ILE A 10 -9.45 -42.56 36.39
C ILE A 10 -8.31 -41.67 35.84
N PHE A 11 -7.88 -41.96 34.62
CA PHE A 11 -7.03 -41.02 33.84
C PHE A 11 -7.91 -39.86 33.40
N LEU A 12 -7.79 -38.73 34.08
CA LEU A 12 -8.25 -37.43 33.55
C LEU A 12 -7.26 -36.99 32.48
N ALA A 13 -7.57 -37.28 31.22
CA ALA A 13 -6.91 -36.64 30.09
C ALA A 13 -7.36 -35.17 30.08
N GLY A 14 -6.55 -34.32 30.68
CA GLY A 14 -6.69 -32.88 30.52
C GLY A 14 -6.39 -32.52 29.06
N CYS A 15 -7.42 -32.18 28.30
CA CYS A 15 -7.24 -31.42 27.06
C CYS A 15 -6.66 -30.06 27.45
N GLN A 16 -5.36 -29.89 27.27
CA GLN A 16 -4.78 -28.56 27.19
C GLN A 16 -5.24 -27.99 25.87
N ASN A 17 -6.24 -27.10 25.92
CA ASN A 17 -6.48 -26.15 24.87
C ASN A 17 -5.22 -25.25 24.80
N ILE A 18 -4.38 -25.50 23.83
CA ILE A 18 -3.38 -24.53 23.43
C ILE A 18 -4.18 -23.46 22.67
N ASP A 19 -4.72 -22.50 23.40
CA ASP A 19 -5.15 -21.23 22.84
C ASP A 19 -3.88 -20.57 22.32
N ASN A 20 -3.59 -20.80 21.04
CA ASN A 20 -2.74 -19.90 20.27
C ASN A 20 -3.51 -18.59 20.15
N GLU A 21 -3.56 -17.81 21.22
CA GLU A 21 -3.78 -16.39 21.10
C GLU A 21 -2.61 -15.87 20.24
N ILE A 22 -2.90 -15.66 18.95
CA ILE A 22 -2.07 -14.81 18.12
C ILE A 22 -2.22 -13.45 18.78
N ASP A 23 -1.20 -13.09 19.55
CA ASP A 23 -1.10 -11.77 20.18
C ASP A 23 -0.96 -10.73 19.05
N ASN A 24 -2.10 -10.40 18.44
CA ASN A 24 -2.23 -9.27 17.52
C ASN A 24 -2.23 -8.00 18.35
N GLU A 25 -1.14 -7.77 19.08
CA GLU A 25 -0.94 -6.49 19.75
C GLU A 25 -0.86 -5.41 18.66
N LEU A 26 -1.93 -4.65 18.56
CA LEU A 26 -2.06 -3.57 17.59
C LEU A 26 -0.97 -2.55 17.84
N LYS A 27 0.08 -2.55 17.02
CA LYS A 27 1.19 -1.61 17.14
C LYS A 27 0.78 -0.24 16.61
N VAL A 28 0.82 0.75 17.49
CA VAL A 28 0.62 2.16 17.13
C VAL A 28 1.98 2.85 17.15
N LEU A 29 2.35 3.45 16.01
CA LEU A 29 3.60 4.20 15.84
C LEU A 29 3.27 5.68 15.65
N ASP A 30 4.14 6.57 16.15
CA ASP A 30 4.09 7.97 15.73
C ASP A 30 4.33 8.05 14.22
N ASN A 31 3.56 8.87 13.52
CA ASN A 31 3.68 8.98 12.06
C ASN A 31 5.01 9.59 11.62
N SER A 32 5.67 10.36 12.48
CA SER A 32 7.01 10.91 12.23
C SER A 32 8.12 9.87 12.29
N ASP A 33 7.86 8.72 12.94
CA ASP A 33 8.79 7.59 13.03
C ASP A 33 8.58 6.57 11.89
N SER A 34 7.62 6.82 11.00
CA SER A 34 7.32 5.95 9.87
C SER A 34 8.21 6.29 8.67
N GLU A 35 8.82 5.27 8.06
CA GLU A 35 9.53 5.41 6.79
C GLU A 35 8.60 5.33 5.58
N GLU A 36 7.30 5.10 5.80
CA GLU A 36 6.32 4.97 4.71
C GLU A 36 6.17 6.27 3.92
N LEU A 37 6.04 6.10 2.60
CA LEU A 37 5.68 7.17 1.69
C LEU A 37 4.26 6.94 1.17
N THR A 38 3.44 7.99 1.17
CA THR A 38 2.17 7.99 0.47
C THR A 38 2.24 8.96 -0.71
N PHE A 39 1.99 8.44 -1.91
CA PHE A 39 1.89 9.21 -3.13
C PHE A 39 0.43 9.58 -3.35
N ILE A 40 0.18 10.83 -3.67
CA ILE A 40 -1.12 11.35 -4.07
C ILE A 40 -0.93 12.04 -5.41
N LEU A 41 -1.54 11.48 -6.46
CA LEU A 41 -1.53 12.07 -7.78
C LEU A 41 -2.95 12.56 -8.13
N GLU A 42 -3.06 13.82 -8.50
CA GLU A 42 -4.26 14.36 -9.13
C GLU A 42 -4.07 14.28 -10.65
N LEU A 43 -4.95 13.53 -11.29
CA LEU A 43 -4.88 13.17 -12.70
C LEU A 43 -6.08 13.76 -13.44
N ASN A 44 -5.83 14.39 -14.60
CA ASN A 44 -6.87 14.73 -15.55
C ASN A 44 -7.05 13.59 -16.54
N THR A 45 -8.30 13.22 -16.85
CA THR A 45 -8.63 12.08 -17.72
C THR A 45 -8.50 12.40 -19.21
N LYS A 46 -8.12 13.62 -19.59
CA LYS A 46 -7.91 14.05 -20.98
C LYS A 46 -9.13 13.81 -21.88
N ASN A 47 -10.34 13.90 -21.32
CA ASN A 47 -11.61 13.60 -21.97
C ASN A 47 -11.78 12.13 -22.41
N ASN A 48 -10.98 11.18 -21.87
CA ASN A 48 -11.29 9.76 -22.02
C ASN A 48 -12.62 9.44 -21.32
N SER A 49 -13.35 8.46 -21.82
CA SER A 49 -14.62 8.09 -21.20
C SER A 49 -14.41 7.48 -19.80
N PRO A 50 -15.37 7.63 -18.87
CA PRO A 50 -15.27 6.98 -17.57
C PRO A 50 -15.07 5.47 -17.66
N GLU A 51 -15.66 4.82 -18.68
CA GLU A 51 -15.53 3.39 -18.94
C GLU A 51 -14.10 3.01 -19.32
N ASP A 52 -13.45 3.78 -20.23
CA ASP A 52 -12.04 3.54 -20.63
C ASP A 52 -11.09 3.75 -19.44
N VAL A 53 -11.35 4.77 -18.61
CA VAL A 53 -10.59 5.06 -17.40
C VAL A 53 -10.74 3.93 -16.39
N GLU A 54 -11.96 3.43 -16.16
CA GLU A 54 -12.23 2.32 -15.24
C GLU A 54 -11.57 1.03 -15.70
N GLU A 55 -11.67 0.69 -16.99
CA GLU A 55 -11.04 -0.50 -17.55
C GLU A 55 -9.51 -0.45 -17.38
N PHE A 56 -8.90 0.67 -17.71
CA PHE A 56 -7.45 0.82 -17.61
C PHE A 56 -6.95 0.82 -16.16
N THR A 57 -7.65 1.48 -15.24
CA THR A 57 -7.25 1.50 -13.82
C THR A 57 -7.42 0.14 -13.14
N LYS A 58 -8.44 -0.64 -13.49
CA LYS A 58 -8.57 -2.04 -13.06
C LYS A 58 -7.40 -2.90 -13.55
N TYR A 59 -7.08 -2.78 -14.84
CA TYR A 59 -5.94 -3.49 -15.42
C TYR A 59 -4.63 -3.12 -14.70
N LEU A 60 -4.37 -1.83 -14.46
CA LEU A 60 -3.18 -1.39 -13.74
C LEU A 60 -3.13 -1.93 -12.31
N SER A 61 -4.24 -1.91 -11.59
CA SER A 61 -4.31 -2.43 -10.22
C SER A 61 -3.96 -3.91 -10.17
N ASP A 62 -4.49 -4.71 -11.11
CA ASP A 62 -4.16 -6.15 -11.24
C ASP A 62 -2.70 -6.38 -11.64
N PHE A 63 -2.13 -5.48 -12.45
CA PHE A 63 -0.74 -5.54 -12.85
C PHE A 63 0.21 -5.24 -11.69
N ILE A 64 -0.07 -4.18 -10.91
CA ILE A 64 0.76 -3.71 -9.81
C ILE A 64 0.72 -4.67 -8.62
N VAL A 65 -0.45 -5.14 -8.20
CA VAL A 65 -0.59 -6.03 -7.02
C VAL A 65 0.23 -7.31 -7.11
N GLN A 66 0.55 -7.76 -8.33
CA GLN A 66 1.34 -8.97 -8.56
C GLN A 66 2.85 -8.73 -8.55
N ARG A 67 3.31 -7.47 -8.57
CA ARG A 67 4.71 -7.10 -8.83
C ARG A 67 5.33 -6.21 -7.78
N GLU A 68 4.52 -5.44 -7.05
CA GLU A 68 5.02 -4.39 -6.18
C GLU A 68 4.53 -4.54 -4.74
N PRO A 69 5.36 -4.16 -3.76
CA PRO A 69 5.04 -4.27 -2.33
C PRO A 69 4.22 -3.09 -1.80
N SER A 70 3.40 -2.44 -2.65
CA SER A 70 2.53 -1.35 -2.22
C SER A 70 1.47 -1.86 -1.23
N SER A 71 1.26 -1.14 -0.13
CA SER A 71 0.23 -1.46 0.87
C SER A 71 -1.13 -0.84 0.57
N VAL A 72 -1.15 0.17 -0.29
CA VAL A 72 -2.35 0.82 -0.84
C VAL A 72 -2.07 1.14 -2.30
N TYR A 73 -3.04 0.89 -3.16
CA TYR A 73 -3.01 1.28 -4.56
C TYR A 73 -4.45 1.47 -5.03
N GLY A 74 -4.90 2.70 -5.15
CA GLY A 74 -6.32 2.96 -5.40
C GLY A 74 -6.58 4.21 -6.22
N TYR A 75 -7.48 4.08 -7.20
CA TYR A 75 -7.97 5.14 -8.06
C TYR A 75 -9.38 5.58 -7.64
N TYR A 76 -9.60 6.88 -7.56
CA TYR A 76 -10.87 7.50 -7.16
C TYR A 76 -11.27 8.53 -8.19
N ILE A 77 -12.37 8.30 -8.90
CA ILE A 77 -12.87 9.17 -9.97
C ILE A 77 -13.88 10.19 -9.44
N SER A 78 -13.81 11.43 -9.93
CA SER A 78 -14.80 12.47 -9.65
C SER A 78 -16.16 12.18 -10.28
N GLU A 79 -17.23 12.78 -9.74
CA GLU A 79 -18.61 12.57 -10.24
C GLU A 79 -18.78 12.94 -11.71
N ASP A 80 -18.03 13.95 -12.19
CA ASP A 80 -18.07 14.39 -13.60
C ASP A 80 -17.13 13.58 -14.52
N GLY A 81 -16.38 12.62 -13.97
CA GLY A 81 -15.48 11.76 -14.73
C GLY A 81 -14.19 12.41 -15.21
N ASN A 82 -13.97 13.69 -14.92
CA ASN A 82 -12.86 14.46 -15.50
C ASN A 82 -11.55 14.35 -14.71
N LYS A 83 -11.61 13.91 -13.44
CA LYS A 83 -10.45 13.80 -12.55
C LYS A 83 -10.40 12.47 -11.85
N VAL A 84 -9.18 12.01 -11.63
CA VAL A 84 -8.90 10.81 -10.84
C VAL A 84 -7.84 11.16 -9.81
N THR A 85 -8.08 10.80 -8.54
CA THR A 85 -7.05 10.79 -7.52
C THR A 85 -6.49 9.38 -7.41
N LEU A 86 -5.18 9.23 -7.61
CA LEU A 86 -4.47 7.99 -7.35
C LEU A 86 -3.77 8.10 -6.00
N ILE A 87 -3.97 7.10 -5.14
CA ILE A 87 -3.29 6.98 -3.86
C ILE A 87 -2.50 5.68 -3.84
N GLU A 88 -1.20 5.80 -3.58
CA GLU A 88 -0.28 4.68 -3.43
C GLU A 88 0.45 4.79 -2.10
N ARG A 89 0.80 3.65 -1.47
CA ARG A 89 1.61 3.65 -0.26
C ARG A 89 2.69 2.58 -0.35
N TYR A 90 3.92 3.02 -0.11
CA TYR A 90 5.13 2.21 -0.10
C TYR A 90 5.75 2.20 1.31
N ASN A 91 6.44 1.12 1.67
CA ASN A 91 7.00 0.97 3.02
C ASN A 91 8.14 1.95 3.31
N ASN A 92 8.83 2.42 2.26
CA ASN A 92 9.99 3.33 2.38
C ASN A 92 10.33 3.94 1.01
N SER A 93 11.32 4.83 1.01
CA SER A 93 11.81 5.50 -0.21
C SER A 93 12.38 4.55 -1.27
N GLN A 94 13.00 3.43 -0.85
CA GLN A 94 13.58 2.47 -1.80
C GLN A 94 12.49 1.72 -2.59
N ASP A 95 11.40 1.34 -1.93
CA ASP A 95 10.24 0.74 -2.61
C ASP A 95 9.62 1.74 -3.61
N GLY A 96 9.56 3.03 -3.23
CA GLY A 96 9.09 4.09 -4.13
C GLY A 96 10.00 4.33 -5.33
N ILE A 97 11.34 4.24 -5.16
CA ILE A 97 12.30 4.30 -6.28
C ILE A 97 12.09 3.10 -7.21
N GLN A 98 11.95 1.89 -6.66
CA GLN A 98 11.73 0.69 -7.45
C GLN A 98 10.44 0.81 -8.27
N HIS A 99 9.34 1.26 -7.65
CA HIS A 99 8.11 1.55 -8.37
C HIS A 99 8.34 2.53 -9.54
N GLY A 100 9.03 3.64 -9.29
CA GLY A 100 9.34 4.62 -10.32
C GLY A 100 10.16 4.02 -11.49
N ILE A 101 11.15 3.17 -11.19
CA ILE A 101 11.94 2.45 -12.20
C ILE A 101 11.04 1.51 -13.02
N ASP A 102 10.19 0.73 -12.34
CA ASP A 102 9.31 -0.24 -12.99
C ASP A 102 8.24 0.46 -13.85
N PHE A 103 7.73 1.61 -13.39
CA PHE A 103 6.81 2.44 -14.15
C PHE A 103 7.45 3.01 -15.42
N ILE A 104 8.61 3.71 -15.29
CA ILE A 104 9.30 4.37 -16.41
C ILE A 104 9.71 3.37 -17.49
N ASN A 105 10.19 2.19 -17.11
CA ASN A 105 10.66 1.17 -18.03
C ASN A 105 9.57 0.14 -18.37
N GLY A 106 8.39 0.27 -17.79
CA GLY A 106 7.30 -0.68 -17.89
C GLY A 106 6.47 -0.52 -19.17
N PRO A 107 5.67 -1.55 -19.50
CA PRO A 107 4.86 -1.55 -20.73
C PRO A 107 3.67 -0.58 -20.67
N ASN A 108 3.36 -0.03 -19.51
CA ASN A 108 2.17 0.79 -19.26
C ASN A 108 2.46 2.28 -19.27
N PHE A 109 3.74 2.69 -19.37
CA PHE A 109 4.14 4.11 -19.30
C PHE A 109 3.44 4.96 -20.35
N ASP A 110 3.56 4.61 -21.60
CA ASP A 110 2.95 5.38 -22.70
C ASP A 110 1.42 5.40 -22.58
N LYS A 111 0.82 4.23 -22.26
CA LYS A 111 -0.62 4.13 -22.12
C LYS A 111 -1.16 4.94 -20.94
N PHE A 112 -0.41 5.02 -19.84
CA PHE A 112 -0.77 5.86 -18.70
C PHE A 112 -0.90 7.33 -19.13
N PHE A 113 0.07 7.85 -19.90
CA PHE A 113 0.04 9.23 -20.39
C PHE A 113 -0.90 9.47 -21.59
N GLU A 114 -1.39 8.42 -22.26
CA GLU A 114 -2.52 8.55 -23.18
C GLU A 114 -3.83 8.80 -22.43
N ILE A 115 -4.04 8.14 -21.30
CA ILE A 115 -5.27 8.21 -20.50
C ILE A 115 -5.24 9.42 -19.56
N PHE A 116 -4.09 9.71 -18.94
CA PHE A 116 -3.96 10.69 -17.88
C PHE A 116 -2.96 11.81 -18.19
N GLU A 117 -3.22 12.97 -17.60
CA GLU A 117 -2.25 14.04 -17.41
C GLU A 117 -2.09 14.25 -15.89
N ILE A 118 -0.86 14.28 -15.38
CA ILE A 118 -0.58 14.57 -13.97
C ILE A 118 -0.71 16.06 -13.75
N GLU A 119 -1.76 16.50 -13.05
CA GLU A 119 -1.95 17.90 -12.65
C GLU A 119 -1.20 18.23 -11.38
N LYS A 120 -1.08 17.25 -10.46
CA LYS A 120 -0.36 17.42 -9.20
C LYS A 120 0.17 16.09 -8.71
N PHE A 121 1.40 16.11 -8.17
CA PHE A 121 2.01 14.97 -7.50
C PHE A 121 2.52 15.41 -6.13
N ILE A 122 1.96 14.79 -5.07
CA ILE A 122 2.32 15.06 -3.68
C ILE A 122 2.86 13.78 -3.08
N ILE A 123 3.96 13.88 -2.33
CA ILE A 123 4.47 12.80 -1.51
C ILE A 123 4.42 13.19 -0.05
N LEU A 124 3.73 12.37 0.75
CA LEU A 124 3.62 12.50 2.19
C LEU A 124 4.58 11.51 2.85
N GLY A 125 5.27 11.95 3.90
CA GLY A 125 6.22 11.17 4.69
C GLY A 125 7.67 11.56 4.44
N TYR A 126 8.60 10.74 4.95
CA TYR A 126 10.03 11.02 4.90
C TYR A 126 10.65 10.51 3.59
N ALA A 127 10.73 11.38 2.59
CA ALA A 127 11.43 11.10 1.34
C ALA A 127 12.94 11.34 1.52
N THR A 128 13.75 10.31 1.28
CA THR A 128 15.22 10.40 1.34
C THR A 128 15.77 11.30 0.23
N ASP A 129 17.00 11.80 0.41
CA ASP A 129 17.68 12.59 -0.62
C ASP A 129 17.88 11.80 -1.92
N GLU A 130 18.14 10.49 -1.81
CA GLU A 130 18.25 9.59 -2.96
C GLU A 130 16.94 9.53 -3.76
N PHE A 131 15.80 9.41 -3.06
CA PHE A 131 14.49 9.40 -3.69
C PHE A 131 14.20 10.75 -4.38
N LYS A 132 14.47 11.88 -3.71
CA LYS A 132 14.29 13.22 -4.27
C LYS A 132 15.17 13.46 -5.49
N GLN A 133 16.41 12.94 -5.48
CA GLN A 133 17.30 13.01 -6.62
C GLN A 133 16.77 12.17 -7.80
N PHE A 134 16.39 10.91 -7.54
CA PHE A 134 15.83 10.01 -8.56
C PHE A 134 14.62 10.64 -9.27
N THR A 135 13.65 11.17 -8.52
CA THR A 135 12.44 11.77 -9.09
C THR A 135 12.75 13.01 -9.91
N LYS A 136 13.68 13.86 -9.46
CA LYS A 136 14.14 15.05 -10.18
C LYS A 136 14.86 14.68 -11.48
N GLU A 137 15.73 13.68 -11.46
CA GLU A 137 16.48 13.22 -12.65
C GLU A 137 15.54 12.64 -13.72
N ASN A 138 14.40 12.08 -13.31
CA ASN A 138 13.37 11.55 -14.19
C ASN A 138 12.26 12.56 -14.55
N GLY A 139 12.42 13.84 -14.16
CA GLY A 139 11.54 14.91 -14.58
C GLY A 139 10.21 14.99 -13.87
N PHE A 140 10.05 14.34 -12.71
CA PHE A 140 8.84 14.46 -11.91
C PHE A 140 8.84 15.76 -11.10
N GLU A 141 7.77 16.54 -11.22
CA GLU A 141 7.51 17.71 -10.39
C GLU A 141 6.69 17.30 -9.17
N ILE A 142 7.35 17.23 -7.99
CA ILE A 142 6.78 16.68 -6.77
C ILE A 142 6.77 17.71 -5.65
N GLU A 143 5.62 17.83 -4.97
CA GLU A 143 5.47 18.53 -3.71
C GLU A 143 5.70 17.56 -2.54
N TYR A 144 6.80 17.72 -1.78
CA TYR A 144 7.10 16.89 -0.61
C TYR A 144 6.52 17.52 0.65
N ARG A 145 5.86 16.69 1.48
CA ARG A 145 5.26 17.10 2.76
C ARG A 145 5.65 16.11 3.84
N GLU A 146 6.43 16.54 4.80
CA GLU A 146 6.83 15.74 5.94
C GLU A 146 5.70 15.63 6.97
N SER A 147 5.71 14.55 7.76
CA SER A 147 4.78 14.37 8.87
C SER A 147 5.11 15.35 9.99
N ILE A 148 4.07 16.03 10.53
CA ILE A 148 4.17 16.91 11.69
C ILE A 148 3.37 16.38 12.89
N GLY A 149 2.84 15.18 12.80
CA GLY A 149 2.06 14.50 13.83
C GLY A 149 1.07 13.49 13.24
N GLY A 150 0.52 12.66 14.09
CA GLY A 150 -0.41 11.60 13.71
C GLY A 150 0.10 10.22 14.15
N TYR A 151 -0.54 9.17 13.68
CA TYR A 151 -0.12 7.81 13.97
C TYR A 151 -0.34 6.87 12.79
N VAL A 152 0.45 5.81 12.73
CA VAL A 152 0.24 4.64 11.87
C VAL A 152 -0.09 3.44 12.76
N ARG A 153 -1.11 2.66 12.37
CA ARG A 153 -1.55 1.47 13.09
C ARG A 153 -1.31 0.24 12.22
N ARG A 154 -0.60 -0.75 12.77
CA ARG A 154 -0.22 -2.00 12.09
C ARG A 154 -0.63 -3.22 12.88
#